data_9d33cf49d22b57c928f6da66ebc95d5e
#
_entry.id   9d33cf49d22b57c928f6da66ebc95d5e
#
_cell.length_a   1.000
_cell.length_b   1.000
_cell.length_c   1.000
_cell.angle_alpha   90.00
_cell.angle_beta   90.00
_cell.angle_gamma   90.00
#
_symmetry.space_group_name_H-M   'P 1'
#
loop_
_entity.id
_entity.type
_entity.pdbx_description
1 polymer ?
#
loop_
_entity_poly.entity_id
_entity_poly.type
_entity_poly.pdbx_seq_one_letter_code
_entity_poly.pdbx_strand_id
1 'polypeptide(L)'
;MLRNFSISLLVAVAFAAPTEDLMGNLPDAPAFTTLTYSGYLPVTDTKSLHYVFAESMSNPATDPVVIWFNGGPGCSSMLAFMQENGPLCIDDGET
;
A
#
# COMPACT_ATOMS: atom_id res chain seq x y z
N MET A 1 16.41 -47.63 12.57
CA MET A 1 16.87 -46.36 11.96
C MET A 1 15.84 -45.28 12.20
N LEU A 2 16.09 -44.37 13.13
CA LEU A 2 15.25 -43.21 13.37
C LEU A 2 15.62 -42.13 12.37
N ARG A 3 14.75 -41.86 11.38
CA ARG A 3 14.93 -40.73 10.45
C ARG A 3 14.47 -39.48 11.21
N ASN A 4 15.40 -38.61 11.54
CA ASN A 4 15.11 -37.29 12.07
C ASN A 4 14.40 -36.47 11.01
N PHE A 5 13.08 -36.31 11.15
CA PHE A 5 12.34 -35.29 10.40
C PHE A 5 12.56 -33.96 11.09
N SER A 6 13.45 -33.14 10.54
CA SER A 6 13.56 -31.73 10.92
C SER A 6 12.32 -31.02 10.34
N ILE A 7 11.36 -30.71 11.18
CA ILE A 7 10.25 -29.82 10.83
C ILE A 7 10.83 -28.41 10.88
N SER A 8 11.17 -27.86 9.72
CA SER A 8 11.48 -26.45 9.60
C SER A 8 10.18 -25.68 9.74
N LEU A 9 9.97 -25.08 10.91
CA LEU A 9 8.87 -24.15 11.16
C LEU A 9 9.16 -22.86 10.34
N LEU A 10 8.53 -22.74 9.18
CA LEU A 10 8.55 -21.51 8.40
C LEU A 10 7.66 -20.49 9.12
N VAL A 11 8.25 -19.61 9.92
CA VAL A 11 7.54 -18.48 10.50
C VAL A 11 7.33 -17.47 9.36
N ALA A 12 6.14 -17.48 8.78
CA ALA A 12 5.71 -16.41 7.89
C ALA A 12 5.49 -15.17 8.76
N VAL A 13 6.43 -14.23 8.72
CA VAL A 13 6.23 -12.89 9.27
C VAL A 13 5.31 -12.16 8.30
N ALA A 14 4.03 -12.09 8.64
CA ALA A 14 3.11 -11.22 7.93
C ALA A 14 3.47 -9.77 8.30
N PHE A 15 4.06 -9.04 7.38
CA PHE A 15 4.20 -7.59 7.50
C PHE A 15 2.83 -6.98 7.21
N ALA A 16 2.05 -6.73 8.25
CA ALA A 16 0.91 -5.83 8.14
C ALA A 16 1.43 -4.39 8.01
N ALA A 17 0.73 -3.55 7.25
CA ALA A 17 1.06 -2.13 7.21
C ALA A 17 0.95 -1.54 8.63
N PRO A 18 1.84 -0.59 9.01
CA PRO A 18 1.83 0.01 10.33
C PRO A 18 0.46 0.65 10.64
N THR A 19 -0.11 0.33 11.79
CA THR A 19 -1.43 0.85 12.17
C THR A 19 -1.43 2.36 12.39
N GLU A 20 -0.28 2.94 12.72
CA GLU A 20 -0.09 4.38 12.83
C GLU A 20 -0.21 5.12 11.49
N ASP A 21 0.00 4.44 10.38
CA ASP A 21 -0.12 4.98 9.02
C ASP A 21 -1.53 4.80 8.42
N LEU A 22 -2.46 4.21 9.18
CA LEU A 22 -3.83 4.01 8.72
C LEU A 22 -4.51 5.36 8.50
N MET A 23 -4.99 5.58 7.28
CA MET A 23 -5.67 6.81 6.90
C MET A 23 -7.12 6.81 7.37
N GLY A 24 -7.55 7.96 7.92
CA GLY A 24 -8.96 8.28 8.07
C GLY A 24 -9.56 8.79 6.76
N ASN A 25 -10.83 9.19 6.83
CA ASN A 25 -11.49 9.81 5.68
C ASN A 25 -10.86 11.15 5.31
N LEU A 26 -10.71 11.40 4.04
CA LEU A 26 -10.30 12.70 3.53
C LEU A 26 -11.44 13.72 3.68
N PRO A 27 -11.13 15.00 3.97
CA PRO A 27 -12.14 16.06 3.97
C PRO A 27 -12.82 16.16 2.61
N ASP A 28 -14.14 16.31 2.64
CA ASP A 28 -14.99 16.51 1.44
C ASP A 28 -14.87 15.41 0.37
N ALA A 29 -14.37 14.22 0.74
CA ALA A 29 -14.25 13.09 -0.16
C ALA A 29 -15.08 11.88 0.33
N PRO A 30 -15.49 10.98 -0.57
CA PRO A 30 -16.06 9.70 -0.16
C PRO A 30 -15.13 8.93 0.76
N ALA A 31 -15.68 8.11 1.64
CA ALA A 31 -14.86 7.21 2.45
C ALA A 31 -14.11 6.19 1.58
N PHE A 32 -12.91 5.83 1.98
CA PHE A 32 -12.19 4.73 1.34
C PHE A 32 -12.99 3.43 1.46
N THR A 33 -13.03 2.67 0.39
CA THR A 33 -13.71 1.36 0.36
C THR A 33 -12.89 0.25 0.97
N THR A 34 -11.57 0.46 1.14
CA THR A 34 -10.62 -0.48 1.72
C THR A 34 -9.76 0.23 2.75
N LEU A 35 -9.07 -0.53 3.59
CA LEU A 35 -8.05 0.04 4.47
C LEU A 35 -6.93 0.64 3.61
N THR A 36 -6.66 1.89 3.85
CA THR A 36 -5.65 2.67 3.13
C THR A 36 -4.68 3.27 4.13
N TYR A 37 -3.40 3.22 3.80
CA TYR A 37 -2.31 3.65 4.66
C TYR A 37 -1.45 4.66 3.92
N SER A 38 -0.90 5.63 4.66
CA SER A 38 0.02 6.63 4.13
C SER A 38 1.11 6.91 5.15
N GLY A 39 2.35 6.81 4.73
CA GLY A 39 3.49 6.96 5.63
C GLY A 39 4.79 7.23 4.89
N TYR A 40 5.88 7.13 5.62
CA TYR A 40 7.22 7.38 5.12
C TYR A 40 8.15 6.21 5.40
N LEU A 41 8.87 5.80 4.38
CA LEU A 41 9.94 4.80 4.46
C LEU A 41 11.29 5.50 4.51
N PRO A 42 12.05 5.40 5.60
CA PRO A 42 13.37 6.00 5.68
C PRO A 42 14.33 5.29 4.72
N VAL A 43 15.02 6.06 3.89
CA VAL A 43 16.01 5.58 2.92
C VAL A 43 17.43 5.86 3.40
N THR A 44 17.62 7.05 3.96
CA THR A 44 18.86 7.48 4.61
C THR A 44 18.52 8.29 5.86
N ASP A 45 19.52 8.71 6.61
CA ASP A 45 19.32 9.55 7.80
C ASP A 45 18.60 10.88 7.49
N THR A 46 18.61 11.31 6.23
CA THR A 46 18.05 12.61 5.80
C THR A 46 16.99 12.49 4.70
N LYS A 47 16.69 11.29 4.23
CA LYS A 47 15.75 11.06 3.11
C LYS A 47 14.76 9.98 3.43
N SER A 48 13.50 10.26 3.17
CA SER A 48 12.41 9.30 3.25
C SER A 48 11.59 9.31 1.96
N LEU A 49 11.04 8.17 1.61
CA LEU A 49 10.07 8.02 0.52
C LEU A 49 8.67 7.97 1.12
N HIS A 50 7.80 8.83 0.62
CA HIS A 50 6.37 8.75 0.92
C HIS A 50 5.76 7.56 0.19
N TYR A 51 4.90 6.81 0.86
CA TYR A 51 4.10 5.75 0.25
C TYR A 51 2.61 5.92 0.57
N VAL A 52 1.79 5.41 -0.33
CA VAL A 52 0.38 5.11 -0.06
C VAL A 52 0.14 3.66 -0.42
N PHE A 53 -0.54 2.93 0.44
CA PHE A 53 -0.91 1.54 0.24
C PHE A 53 -2.41 1.37 0.47
N ALA A 54 -3.10 0.82 -0.51
CA ALA A 54 -4.51 0.43 -0.39
C ALA A 54 -4.61 -1.10 -0.44
N GLU A 55 -5.35 -1.67 0.49
CA GLU A 55 -5.63 -3.11 0.48
C GLU A 55 -6.52 -3.50 -0.70
N SER A 56 -6.41 -4.75 -1.13
CA SER A 56 -7.31 -5.30 -2.15
C SER A 56 -8.78 -5.22 -1.70
N MET A 57 -9.65 -4.88 -2.63
CA MET A 57 -11.10 -4.91 -2.42
C MET A 57 -11.68 -6.33 -2.46
N SER A 58 -10.87 -7.32 -2.83
CA SER A 58 -11.29 -8.72 -2.95
C SER A 58 -10.81 -9.54 -1.75
N ASN A 59 -9.56 -9.97 -1.77
CA ASN A 59 -8.98 -10.78 -0.70
C ASN A 59 -7.56 -10.29 -0.33
N PRO A 60 -7.45 -9.29 0.54
CA PRO A 60 -6.17 -8.69 0.88
C PRO A 60 -5.15 -9.68 1.49
N ALA A 61 -5.62 -10.80 2.06
CA ALA A 61 -4.74 -11.81 2.64
C ALA A 61 -4.00 -12.67 1.59
N THR A 62 -4.52 -12.78 0.38
CA THR A 62 -4.00 -13.69 -0.67
C THR A 62 -3.74 -13.01 -1.99
N ASP A 63 -4.29 -11.83 -2.23
CA ASP A 63 -4.10 -11.11 -3.47
C ASP A 63 -2.65 -10.60 -3.59
N PRO A 64 -2.11 -10.54 -4.82
CA PRO A 64 -0.75 -10.07 -5.03
C PRO A 64 -0.61 -8.59 -4.69
N VAL A 65 0.55 -8.21 -4.14
CA VAL A 65 0.91 -6.81 -3.93
C VAL A 65 1.52 -6.24 -5.20
N VAL A 66 1.02 -5.10 -5.66
CA VAL A 66 1.52 -4.38 -6.82
C VAL A 66 2.15 -3.07 -6.37
N ILE A 67 3.36 -2.80 -6.84
CA ILE A 67 4.04 -1.53 -6.60
C ILE A 67 4.00 -0.71 -7.88
N TRP A 68 3.59 0.56 -7.77
CA TRP A 68 3.52 1.48 -8.89
C TRP A 68 4.47 2.66 -8.73
N PHE A 69 5.15 3.00 -9.83
CA PHE A 69 6.01 4.18 -9.94
C PHE A 69 5.65 4.94 -11.22
N ASN A 70 5.36 6.23 -11.10
CA ASN A 70 5.12 7.06 -12.30
C ASN A 70 6.38 7.27 -13.11
N GLY A 71 7.56 7.25 -12.49
CA GLY A 71 8.82 7.51 -13.19
C GLY A 71 9.05 9.00 -13.43
N GLY A 72 9.61 9.32 -14.58
CA GLY A 72 9.92 10.68 -14.96
C GLY A 72 11.39 10.89 -15.34
N PRO A 73 12.40 10.75 -14.49
CA PRO A 73 12.39 10.60 -13.03
C PRO A 73 11.88 11.85 -12.30
N GLY A 74 11.50 11.64 -11.03
CA GLY A 74 11.12 12.75 -10.14
C GLY A 74 9.62 13.11 -10.14
N CYS A 75 8.78 12.43 -10.92
CA CYS A 75 7.33 12.59 -10.85
C CYS A 75 6.76 11.91 -9.59
N SER A 76 5.74 12.54 -9.01
CA SER A 76 5.02 11.94 -7.90
C SER A 76 4.09 10.84 -8.39
N SER A 77 4.18 9.66 -7.77
CA SER A 77 3.26 8.55 -8.04
C SER A 77 1.86 8.78 -7.48
N MET A 78 1.65 9.85 -6.71
CA MET A 78 0.32 10.30 -6.29
C MET A 78 -0.56 10.67 -7.49
N LEU A 79 0.03 11.04 -8.63
CA LEU A 79 -0.73 11.30 -9.85
C LEU A 79 -1.56 10.08 -10.26
N ALA A 80 -0.93 8.91 -10.39
CA ALA A 80 -1.65 7.68 -10.71
C ALA A 80 -2.61 7.26 -9.59
N PHE A 81 -2.24 7.47 -8.33
CA PHE A 81 -3.12 7.16 -7.20
C PHE A 81 -4.44 7.95 -7.26
N MET A 82 -4.40 9.21 -7.69
CA MET A 82 -5.57 10.08 -7.73
C MET A 82 -6.35 10.02 -9.06
N GLN A 83 -5.72 9.60 -10.16
CA GLN A 83 -6.31 9.68 -11.49
C GLN A 83 -6.45 8.34 -12.23
N GLU A 84 -5.71 7.31 -11.82
CA GLU A 84 -5.63 6.07 -12.59
C GLU A 84 -5.92 4.81 -11.76
N ASN A 85 -5.15 4.59 -10.69
CA ASN A 85 -5.06 3.28 -10.02
C ASN A 85 -5.54 3.28 -8.57
N GLY A 86 -5.84 4.44 -8.00
CA GLY A 86 -6.20 4.55 -6.60
C GLY A 86 -7.66 4.18 -6.31
N PRO A 87 -7.99 4.02 -5.03
CA PRO A 87 -9.35 3.69 -4.60
C PRO A 87 -10.34 4.87 -4.72
N LEU A 88 -9.83 6.08 -4.94
CA LEU A 88 -10.60 7.30 -5.19
C LEU A 88 -10.07 7.97 -6.45
N CYS A 89 -10.97 8.43 -7.29
CA CYS A 89 -10.65 9.18 -8.49
C CYS A 89 -11.07 10.64 -8.31
N ILE A 90 -10.22 11.55 -8.74
CA ILE A 90 -10.61 12.96 -8.86
C ILE A 90 -11.36 13.09 -10.18
N ASP A 91 -12.65 13.36 -10.07
CA ASP A 91 -13.53 13.66 -11.19
C ASP A 91 -13.64 15.18 -11.32
N ASP A 92 -13.37 15.73 -12.49
CA ASP A 92 -13.52 17.14 -12.80
C ASP A 92 -14.97 17.55 -13.10
N GLY A 93 -15.88 16.57 -13.02
CA GLY A 93 -17.32 16.80 -13.24
C GLY A 93 -17.72 16.99 -14.71
N GLU A 94 -16.80 16.78 -15.63
CA GLU A 94 -17.11 16.73 -17.06
C GLU A 94 -17.46 15.28 -17.45
N THR A 95 -18.73 15.01 -17.61
CA THR A 95 -19.27 13.75 -18.15
C THR A 95 -19.35 13.78 -19.65
#